data_c9b02762134c99f9002f6695d6825de9
#
_entry.id   c9b02762134c99f9002f6695d6825de9
#
_cell.length_a   1.000
_cell.length_b   1.000
_cell.length_c   1.000
_cell.angle_alpha   90.00
_cell.angle_beta   90.00
_cell.angle_gamma   90.00
#
_symmetry.space_group_name_H-M   'P 1'
#
loop_
_entity.id
_entity.type
_entity.pdbx_description
1 polymer ?
#
loop_
_entity_poly.entity_id
_entity_poly.type
_entity_poly.pdbx_seq_one_letter_code
_entity_poly.pdbx_strand_id
1 'polypeptide(L)'
;MNVPEKYRKYDELLKTKLDDYRYIHSLGVAKSARHLAELYGADPEKAYFAGLLHDVMKNAAPEEQLQMIKKADIMLSPSERLNRKLWHAIAGAAFLKLELHITDEDIIGAVRWHTTGKANMTQLEKIVYLADF
;
A
#
# COMPACT_ATOMS: atom_id res chain seq x y z
N MET A 1 2.83 -10.68 17.10
CA MET A 1 1.62 -9.94 16.73
C MET A 1 0.75 -10.79 15.85
N ASN A 2 -0.53 -10.90 16.19
CA ASN A 2 -1.42 -11.78 15.45
C ASN A 2 -2.14 -11.01 14.35
N VAL A 3 -1.95 -11.49 13.12
CA VAL A 3 -2.70 -10.99 11.96
C VAL A 3 -4.00 -11.79 11.89
N PRO A 4 -5.16 -11.14 11.65
CA PRO A 4 -6.40 -11.87 11.50
C PRO A 4 -6.30 -13.00 10.46
N GLU A 5 -6.94 -14.12 10.73
CA GLU A 5 -6.85 -15.32 9.90
C GLU A 5 -7.19 -15.07 8.43
N LYS A 6 -8.15 -14.19 8.18
CA LYS A 6 -8.57 -13.88 6.80
C LYS A 6 -7.47 -13.20 5.98
N TYR A 7 -6.43 -12.66 6.64
CA TYR A 7 -5.31 -12.03 5.96
C TYR A 7 -4.03 -12.87 6.00
N ARG A 8 -4.11 -14.14 6.45
CA ARG A 8 -2.93 -14.99 6.60
C ARG A 8 -2.10 -15.10 5.33
N LYS A 9 -2.72 -15.30 4.18
CA LYS A 9 -1.97 -15.45 2.93
C LYS A 9 -1.22 -14.17 2.56
N TYR A 10 -1.77 -13.02 2.89
CA TYR A 10 -1.11 -11.73 2.64
C TYR A 10 0.03 -11.52 3.63
N ASP A 11 -0.17 -11.92 4.89
CA ASP A 11 0.87 -11.86 5.90
C ASP A 11 2.08 -12.71 5.48
N GLU A 12 1.84 -13.92 5.03
CA GLU A 12 2.89 -14.81 4.55
C GLU A 12 3.60 -14.22 3.33
N LEU A 13 2.84 -13.63 2.41
CA LEU A 13 3.40 -12.96 1.25
C LEU A 13 4.35 -11.83 1.66
N LEU A 14 3.92 -11.00 2.61
CA LEU A 14 4.75 -9.89 3.08
C LEU A 14 6.06 -10.37 3.70
N LYS A 15 6.03 -11.49 4.42
CA LYS A 15 7.25 -12.06 5.00
C LYS A 15 8.26 -12.48 3.94
N THR A 16 7.80 -12.82 2.74
CA THR A 16 8.71 -13.17 1.63
C THR A 16 9.24 -11.95 0.88
N LYS A 17 8.54 -10.81 0.98
CA LYS A 17 8.85 -9.62 0.17
C LYS A 17 9.52 -8.50 0.96
N LEU A 18 9.31 -8.46 2.26
CA LEU A 18 9.79 -7.36 3.11
C LEU A 18 10.84 -7.84 4.09
N ASP A 19 11.81 -6.98 4.38
CA ASP A 19 12.70 -7.22 5.51
C ASP A 19 11.92 -7.10 6.82
N ASP A 20 12.55 -7.49 7.93
CA ASP A 20 11.88 -7.52 9.23
C ASP A 20 11.37 -6.15 9.66
N TYR A 21 12.16 -5.11 9.41
CA TYR A 21 11.77 -3.75 9.76
C TYR A 21 10.50 -3.32 9.02
N ARG A 22 10.48 -3.52 7.72
CA ARG A 22 9.33 -3.12 6.88
C ARG A 22 8.10 -3.97 7.16
N TYR A 23 8.31 -5.25 7.45
CA TYR A 23 7.21 -6.13 7.81
C TYR A 23 6.53 -5.64 9.11
N ILE A 24 7.32 -5.39 10.16
CA ILE A 24 6.78 -4.92 11.45
C ILE A 24 6.12 -3.55 11.27
N HIS A 25 6.74 -2.66 10.48
CA HIS A 25 6.16 -1.36 10.16
C HIS A 25 4.78 -1.53 9.51
N SER A 26 4.65 -2.44 8.56
CA SER A 26 3.38 -2.68 7.87
C SER A 26 2.29 -3.19 8.82
N LEU A 27 2.64 -4.04 9.78
CA LEU A 27 1.68 -4.48 10.80
C LEU A 27 1.22 -3.29 11.65
N GLY A 28 2.13 -2.41 12.01
CA GLY A 28 1.81 -1.21 12.79
C GLY A 28 0.89 -0.26 12.01
N VAL A 29 1.19 -0.05 10.74
CA VAL A 29 0.35 0.81 9.88
C VAL A 29 -1.05 0.21 9.72
N ALA A 30 -1.15 -1.11 9.55
CA ALA A 30 -2.45 -1.78 9.47
C ALA A 30 -3.30 -1.51 10.71
N LYS A 31 -2.71 -1.65 11.89
CA LYS A 31 -3.40 -1.40 13.16
C LYS A 31 -3.80 0.06 13.32
N SER A 32 -2.90 0.97 12.99
CA SER A 32 -3.16 2.41 13.08
C SER A 32 -4.28 2.82 12.12
N ALA A 33 -4.26 2.29 10.90
CA ALA A 33 -5.28 2.58 9.92
C ALA A 33 -6.65 2.09 10.37
N ARG A 34 -6.71 0.86 10.95
CA ARG A 34 -7.96 0.34 11.52
C ARG A 34 -8.49 1.26 12.60
N HIS A 35 -7.63 1.69 13.51
CA HIS A 35 -8.01 2.56 14.61
C HIS A 35 -8.54 3.90 14.11
N LEU A 36 -7.84 4.52 13.15
CA LEU A 36 -8.30 5.77 12.55
C LEU A 36 -9.67 5.62 11.87
N ALA A 37 -9.86 4.49 11.17
CA ALA A 37 -11.13 4.22 10.52
C ALA A 37 -12.26 4.12 11.54
N GLU A 38 -12.01 3.46 12.68
CA GLU A 38 -13.00 3.37 13.76
C GLU A 38 -13.35 4.75 14.32
N LEU A 39 -12.33 5.60 14.49
CA LEU A 39 -12.53 6.94 15.04
C LEU A 39 -13.32 7.84 14.10
N TYR A 40 -13.14 7.71 12.78
CA TYR A 40 -13.70 8.63 11.80
C TYR A 40 -14.82 8.02 10.95
N GLY A 41 -15.34 6.87 11.35
CA GLY A 41 -16.51 6.28 10.69
C GLY A 41 -16.23 5.67 9.31
N ALA A 42 -14.99 5.29 9.04
CA ALA A 42 -14.65 4.56 7.82
C ALA A 42 -14.68 3.06 8.08
N ASP A 43 -14.49 2.27 7.02
CA ASP A 43 -14.47 0.80 7.12
C ASP A 43 -13.15 0.33 7.74
N PRO A 44 -13.15 -0.19 8.98
CA PRO A 44 -11.91 -0.59 9.65
C PRO A 44 -11.20 -1.74 8.97
N GLU A 45 -11.93 -2.66 8.35
CA GLU A 45 -11.33 -3.81 7.69
C GLU A 45 -10.63 -3.41 6.39
N LYS A 46 -11.24 -2.54 5.61
CA LYS A 46 -10.58 -1.99 4.40
C LYS A 46 -9.33 -1.22 4.78
N ALA A 47 -9.40 -0.43 5.85
CA ALA A 47 -8.26 0.36 6.30
C ALA A 47 -7.12 -0.54 6.76
N TYR A 48 -7.42 -1.59 7.52
CA TYR A 48 -6.42 -2.56 7.96
C TYR A 48 -5.73 -3.20 6.76
N PHE A 49 -6.52 -3.67 5.79
CA PHE A 49 -6.01 -4.37 4.62
C PHE A 49 -5.13 -3.46 3.76
N ALA A 50 -5.59 -2.24 3.51
CA ALA A 50 -4.80 -1.27 2.74
C ALA A 50 -3.49 -0.93 3.45
N GLY A 51 -3.55 -0.71 4.76
CA GLY A 51 -2.35 -0.43 5.56
C GLY A 51 -1.38 -1.59 5.57
N LEU A 52 -1.89 -2.81 5.66
CA LEU A 52 -1.06 -4.02 5.63
C LEU A 52 -0.24 -4.10 4.34
N LEU A 53 -0.84 -3.75 3.21
CA LEU A 53 -0.23 -3.91 1.89
C LEU A 53 0.48 -2.66 1.36
N HIS A 54 0.44 -1.54 2.10
CA HIS A 54 0.90 -0.26 1.56
C HIS A 54 2.36 -0.27 1.07
N ASP A 55 3.23 -1.05 1.70
CA ASP A 55 4.66 -1.12 1.39
C ASP A 55 5.08 -2.41 0.69
N VAL A 56 4.14 -3.15 0.10
CA VAL A 56 4.41 -4.50 -0.45
C VAL A 56 5.57 -4.53 -1.43
N MET A 57 5.82 -3.46 -2.17
CA MET A 57 6.91 -3.38 -3.14
C MET A 57 8.10 -2.55 -2.65
N LYS A 58 8.12 -2.15 -1.39
CA LYS A 58 9.16 -1.26 -0.86
C LYS A 58 10.57 -1.82 -0.97
N ASN A 59 10.74 -3.12 -0.72
CA ASN A 59 12.05 -3.76 -0.76
C ASN A 59 12.40 -4.35 -2.13
N ALA A 60 11.51 -4.25 -3.12
CA ALA A 60 11.80 -4.70 -4.47
C ALA A 60 12.85 -3.79 -5.11
N ALA A 61 13.67 -4.36 -6.01
CA ALA A 61 14.66 -3.58 -6.74
C ALA A 61 13.97 -2.51 -7.62
N PRO A 62 14.60 -1.35 -7.84
CA PRO A 62 13.99 -0.31 -8.67
C PRO A 62 13.55 -0.78 -10.06
N GLU A 63 14.35 -1.66 -10.68
CA GLU A 63 14.01 -2.23 -11.99
C GLU A 63 12.73 -3.06 -11.92
N GLU A 64 12.57 -3.82 -10.86
CA GLU A 64 11.38 -4.65 -10.65
C GLU A 64 10.15 -3.77 -10.39
N GLN A 65 10.32 -2.71 -9.60
CA GLN A 65 9.24 -1.74 -9.37
C GLN A 65 8.81 -1.11 -10.69
N LEU A 66 9.76 -0.69 -11.51
CA LEU A 66 9.47 -0.05 -12.79
C LEU A 66 8.77 -1.00 -13.76
N GLN A 67 9.20 -2.28 -13.80
CA GLN A 67 8.54 -3.27 -14.63
C GLN A 67 7.08 -3.50 -14.22
N MET A 68 6.82 -3.54 -12.92
CA MET A 68 5.45 -3.70 -12.42
C MET A 68 4.58 -2.51 -12.82
N ILE A 69 5.12 -1.30 -12.74
CA ILE A 69 4.42 -0.09 -13.16
C ILE A 69 4.07 -0.16 -14.64
N LYS A 70 5.02 -0.59 -15.47
CA LYS A 70 4.80 -0.72 -16.92
C LYS A 70 3.75 -1.77 -17.25
N LYS A 71 3.77 -2.91 -16.55
CA LYS A 71 2.77 -3.96 -16.76
C LYS A 71 1.35 -3.49 -16.48
N ALA A 72 1.20 -2.56 -15.56
CA ALA A 72 -0.10 -2.01 -15.19
C ALA A 72 -0.52 -0.85 -16.10
N ASP A 73 0.29 -0.51 -17.10
CA ASP A 73 0.05 0.61 -18.03
C ASP A 73 -0.08 1.94 -17.29
N ILE A 74 0.59 2.08 -16.16
CA ILE A 74 0.60 3.34 -15.42
C ILE A 74 1.69 4.23 -16.00
N MET A 75 1.30 5.44 -16.42
CA MET A 75 2.23 6.42 -16.95
C MET A 75 2.75 7.30 -15.82
N LEU A 76 4.06 7.32 -15.63
CA LEU A 76 4.69 8.18 -14.63
C LEU A 76 4.72 9.61 -15.12
N SER A 77 4.40 10.56 -14.23
CA SER A 77 4.63 11.96 -14.51
C SER A 77 6.14 12.23 -14.58
N PRO A 78 6.59 13.37 -15.18
CA PRO A 78 8.02 13.67 -15.21
C PRO A 78 8.66 13.69 -13.82
N SER A 79 7.98 14.25 -12.81
CA SER A 79 8.54 14.30 -11.46
C SER A 79 8.59 12.91 -10.83
N GLU A 80 7.60 12.05 -11.07
CA GLU A 80 7.61 10.68 -10.58
C GLU A 80 8.75 9.89 -11.22
N ARG A 81 8.95 10.06 -12.51
CA ARG A 81 10.01 9.36 -13.25
C ARG A 81 11.39 9.68 -12.70
N LEU A 82 11.60 10.91 -12.26
CA LEU A 82 12.88 11.36 -11.76
C LEU A 82 13.11 11.04 -10.28
N ASN A 83 12.09 10.55 -9.58
CA ASN A 83 12.20 10.32 -8.13
C ASN A 83 11.89 8.85 -7.79
N ARG A 84 12.94 8.03 -7.75
CA ARG A 84 12.83 6.61 -7.46
C ARG A 84 12.14 6.30 -6.13
N LYS A 85 12.23 7.21 -5.17
CA LYS A 85 11.60 7.02 -3.85
C LYS A 85 10.08 6.91 -3.94
N LEU A 86 9.49 7.40 -5.03
CA LEU A 86 8.04 7.34 -5.23
C LEU A 86 7.59 6.04 -5.89
N TRP A 87 8.51 5.30 -6.50
CA TRP A 87 8.13 4.13 -7.30
C TRP A 87 7.52 2.99 -6.51
N HIS A 88 7.92 2.81 -5.26
CA HIS A 88 7.40 1.67 -4.48
C HIS A 88 5.89 1.76 -4.24
N ALA A 89 5.36 2.96 -4.05
CA ALA A 89 3.92 3.14 -3.85
C ALA A 89 3.14 2.87 -5.13
N ILE A 90 3.66 3.36 -6.25
CA ILE A 90 3.05 3.16 -7.56
C ILE A 90 3.12 1.68 -7.94
N ALA A 91 4.28 1.07 -7.77
CA ALA A 91 4.48 -0.36 -8.01
C ALA A 91 3.60 -1.21 -7.08
N GLY A 92 3.43 -0.77 -5.83
CA GLY A 92 2.55 -1.43 -4.88
C GLY A 92 1.12 -1.47 -5.36
N ALA A 93 0.61 -0.34 -5.83
CA ALA A 93 -0.74 -0.27 -6.39
C ALA A 93 -0.87 -1.20 -7.60
N ALA A 94 0.13 -1.21 -8.48
CA ALA A 94 0.16 -2.10 -9.64
C ALA A 94 0.15 -3.57 -9.20
N PHE A 95 0.93 -3.90 -8.19
CA PHE A 95 1.01 -5.25 -7.64
C PHE A 95 -0.35 -5.73 -7.11
N LEU A 96 -1.04 -4.87 -6.36
CA LEU A 96 -2.38 -5.20 -5.85
C LEU A 96 -3.32 -5.56 -7.00
N LYS A 97 -3.28 -4.79 -8.06
CA LYS A 97 -4.17 -4.99 -9.19
C LYS A 97 -3.81 -6.23 -10.00
N LEU A 98 -2.54 -6.38 -10.35
CA LEU A 98 -2.10 -7.41 -11.29
C LEU A 98 -1.85 -8.77 -10.64
N GLU A 99 -1.25 -8.78 -9.44
CA GLU A 99 -0.84 -10.03 -8.80
C GLU A 99 -1.85 -10.50 -7.75
N LEU A 100 -2.48 -9.58 -7.03
CA LEU A 100 -3.45 -9.93 -5.99
C LEU A 100 -4.89 -9.82 -6.48
N HIS A 101 -5.09 -9.33 -7.70
CA HIS A 101 -6.41 -9.20 -8.34
C HIS A 101 -7.41 -8.40 -7.51
N ILE A 102 -6.89 -7.39 -6.80
CA ILE A 102 -7.73 -6.48 -6.04
C ILE A 102 -8.38 -5.50 -7.01
N THR A 103 -9.69 -5.35 -6.93
CA THR A 103 -10.47 -4.48 -7.82
C THR A 103 -10.98 -3.23 -7.14
N ASP A 104 -10.89 -3.16 -5.81
CA ASP A 104 -11.38 -2.00 -5.06
C ASP A 104 -10.42 -0.82 -5.30
N GLU A 105 -10.89 0.15 -6.09
CA GLU A 105 -10.08 1.31 -6.45
C GLU A 105 -9.70 2.18 -5.25
N ASP A 106 -10.50 2.14 -4.18
CA ASP A 106 -10.19 2.90 -2.97
C ASP A 106 -8.97 2.32 -2.25
N ILE A 107 -8.89 0.99 -2.18
CA ILE A 107 -7.72 0.29 -1.60
C ILE A 107 -6.49 0.54 -2.48
N ILE A 108 -6.63 0.40 -3.79
CA ILE A 108 -5.54 0.62 -4.74
C ILE A 108 -5.03 2.06 -4.62
N GLY A 109 -5.95 3.02 -4.57
CA GLY A 109 -5.60 4.43 -4.41
C GLY A 109 -4.91 4.73 -3.08
N ALA A 110 -5.35 4.08 -2.00
CA ALA A 110 -4.72 4.26 -0.70
C ALA A 110 -3.24 3.86 -0.73
N VAL A 111 -2.92 2.78 -1.42
CA VAL A 111 -1.53 2.34 -1.61
C VAL A 111 -0.80 3.29 -2.56
N ARG A 112 -1.41 3.64 -3.70
CA ARG A 112 -0.82 4.48 -4.74
C ARG A 112 -0.35 5.83 -4.21
N TRP A 113 -1.13 6.44 -3.34
CA TRP A 113 -0.92 7.83 -2.93
C TRP A 113 -0.39 7.99 -1.50
N HIS A 114 0.05 6.89 -0.87
CA HIS A 114 0.45 6.96 0.54
C HIS A 114 1.73 7.77 0.78
N THR A 115 2.56 7.98 -0.23
CA THR A 115 3.80 8.76 -0.08
C THR A 115 3.63 10.23 -0.43
N THR A 116 2.87 10.53 -1.47
CA THR A 116 2.76 11.90 -1.98
C THR A 116 1.46 12.59 -1.63
N GLY A 117 0.40 11.79 -1.36
CA GLY A 117 -0.95 12.34 -1.37
C GLY A 117 -1.35 12.78 -2.77
N LYS A 118 -2.51 13.37 -2.87
CA LYS A 118 -3.03 13.98 -4.10
C LYS A 118 -4.15 14.94 -3.74
N ALA A 119 -4.61 15.71 -4.73
CA ALA A 119 -5.81 16.54 -4.55
C ALA A 119 -7.04 15.64 -4.39
N ASN A 120 -7.97 16.04 -3.54
CA ASN A 120 -9.26 15.36 -3.35
C ASN A 120 -9.11 13.89 -2.95
N MET A 121 -8.24 13.62 -1.97
CA MET A 121 -8.07 12.27 -1.44
C MET A 121 -9.36 11.75 -0.83
N THR A 122 -9.63 10.46 -1.04
CA THR A 122 -10.72 9.78 -0.34
C THR A 122 -10.40 9.67 1.15
N GLN A 123 -11.40 9.33 1.95
CA GLN A 123 -11.19 9.14 3.38
C GLN A 123 -10.17 8.01 3.64
N LEU A 124 -10.28 6.91 2.91
CA LEU A 124 -9.34 5.79 3.06
C LEU A 124 -7.91 6.19 2.70
N GLU A 125 -7.75 6.93 1.60
CA GLU A 125 -6.44 7.45 1.19
C GLU A 125 -5.81 8.30 2.28
N LYS A 126 -6.59 9.18 2.90
CA LYS A 126 -6.12 10.03 4.01
C LYS A 126 -5.74 9.20 5.23
N ILE A 127 -6.54 8.18 5.54
CA ILE A 127 -6.29 7.31 6.71
C ILE A 127 -4.96 6.58 6.55
N VAL A 128 -4.71 5.98 5.40
CA VAL A 128 -3.46 5.25 5.18
C VAL A 128 -2.26 6.21 5.18
N TYR A 129 -2.42 7.37 4.56
CA TYR A 129 -1.39 8.40 4.57
C TYR A 129 -1.00 8.78 6.00
N LEU A 130 -1.99 9.05 6.85
CA LEU A 130 -1.75 9.42 8.25
C LEU A 130 -1.20 8.26 9.07
N ALA A 131 -1.69 7.05 8.84
CA ALA A 131 -1.24 5.87 9.58
C ALA A 131 0.23 5.56 9.33
N ASP A 132 0.71 5.86 8.11
CA ASP A 132 2.11 5.67 7.73
C ASP A 132 3.02 6.81 8.24
N PHE A 133 2.42 7.94 8.56
CA PHE A 133 3.17 9.11 8.99
C PHE A 133 3.79 8.89 10.37
#